data_eacc2b7228e1670d68912e92f3893dbf
#
_entry.id   eacc2b7228e1670d68912e92f3893dbf
#
_cell.length_a   1.000
_cell.length_b   1.000
_cell.length_c   1.000
_cell.angle_alpha   90.00
_cell.angle_beta   90.00
_cell.angle_gamma   90.00
#
_symmetry.space_group_name_H-M   'P 1'
#
loop_
_entity.id
_entity.type
_entity.pdbx_description
1 polymer ?
#
loop_
_entity_poly.entity_id
_entity_poly.type
_entity_poly.pdbx_seq_one_letter_code
_entity_poly.pdbx_strand_id
1 'polypeptide(L)'
;MLKRKERLNMTMRKQSSAKRASIIAIAAALYTIFFFLSYSITLPNFTLLYLPIVLLGVFPMWFGVSGLVGAMIGGFVGGAFVEGLGFLGVFESVVAFIIYMINWALIPKKAAEDGSKLRFFALLVVLTLSLLAGTSYILWQYTIVPQLFTASQALVILFPTFFINLPIVLFTCPILIKTISPKLRTWGLYSGNFAEWRSCKTEPI
;
A
#
# COMPACT_ATOMS: atom_id res chain seq x y z
N MET A 1 -4.09 -26.01 23.95
CA MET A 1 -3.85 -24.55 23.82
C MET A 1 -2.37 -24.20 23.58
N LEU A 2 -1.39 -24.85 24.21
CA LEU A 2 0.06 -24.63 24.07
C LEU A 2 0.57 -24.81 22.63
N LYS A 3 0.20 -25.88 21.91
CA LYS A 3 0.62 -26.12 20.51
C LYS A 3 0.19 -25.05 19.52
N ARG A 4 -0.85 -24.28 19.81
CA ARG A 4 -1.31 -23.16 18.96
C ARG A 4 -0.48 -21.89 19.20
N LYS A 5 -0.05 -21.66 20.45
CA LYS A 5 0.88 -20.57 20.80
C LYS A 5 2.28 -20.82 20.22
N GLU A 6 2.78 -22.04 20.28
CA GLU A 6 4.08 -22.41 19.69
C GLU A 6 4.10 -22.25 18.17
N ARG A 7 3.02 -22.61 17.46
CA ARG A 7 2.94 -22.38 16.01
C ARG A 7 2.86 -20.88 15.64
N LEU A 8 2.21 -20.07 16.47
CA LEU A 8 2.18 -18.61 16.27
C LEU A 8 3.55 -17.99 16.55
N ASN A 9 4.29 -18.46 17.54
CA ASN A 9 5.64 -17.96 17.83
C ASN A 9 6.69 -18.42 16.80
N MET A 10 6.52 -19.57 16.16
CA MET A 10 7.41 -20.01 15.07
C MET A 10 7.29 -19.17 13.80
N THR A 11 6.14 -18.56 13.53
CA THR A 11 5.91 -17.78 12.30
C THR A 11 6.47 -16.36 12.34
N MET A 12 6.84 -15.86 13.52
CA MET A 12 7.36 -14.49 13.66
C MET A 12 8.85 -14.44 14.03
N ARG A 13 9.60 -15.42 13.58
CA ARG A 13 11.06 -15.43 13.72
C ARG A 13 11.64 -14.14 13.16
N LYS A 14 12.49 -13.46 13.97
CA LYS A 14 13.20 -12.23 13.58
C LYS A 14 13.78 -12.41 12.16
N GLN A 15 13.19 -11.72 11.19
CA GLN A 15 13.62 -11.86 9.80
C GLN A 15 15.09 -11.46 9.68
N SER A 16 15.90 -12.30 9.03
CA SER A 16 17.29 -11.98 8.76
C SER A 16 17.38 -10.71 7.91
N SER A 17 18.47 -9.95 8.04
CA SER A 17 18.70 -8.74 7.26
C SER A 17 18.61 -9.01 5.75
N ALA A 18 19.14 -10.15 5.30
CA ALA A 18 19.04 -10.58 3.90
C ALA A 18 17.58 -10.78 3.45
N LYS A 19 16.75 -11.43 4.27
CA LYS A 19 15.33 -11.62 3.96
C LYS A 19 14.58 -10.29 3.86
N ARG A 20 14.87 -9.33 4.76
CA ARG A 20 14.28 -7.99 4.69
C ARG A 20 14.69 -7.25 3.41
N ALA A 21 15.98 -7.28 3.06
CA ALA A 21 16.47 -6.67 1.83
C ALA A 21 15.81 -7.26 0.58
N SER A 22 15.65 -8.58 0.53
CA SER A 22 14.93 -9.26 -0.57
C SER A 22 13.46 -8.83 -0.66
N ILE A 23 12.76 -8.72 0.46
CA ILE A 23 11.37 -8.25 0.50
C ILE A 23 11.27 -6.82 -0.02
N ILE A 24 12.16 -5.93 0.43
CA ILE A 24 12.21 -4.53 -0.03
C ILE A 24 12.45 -4.47 -1.53
N ALA A 25 13.42 -5.24 -2.05
CA ALA A 25 13.72 -5.27 -3.47
C ALA A 25 12.55 -5.79 -4.32
N ILE A 26 11.91 -6.88 -3.90
CA ILE A 26 10.73 -7.45 -4.59
C ILE A 26 9.57 -6.46 -4.56
N ALA A 27 9.28 -5.85 -3.41
CA ALA A 27 8.21 -4.87 -3.29
C ALA A 27 8.48 -3.63 -4.16
N ALA A 28 9.74 -3.14 -4.19
CA ALA A 28 10.14 -2.02 -5.04
C ALA A 28 9.96 -2.36 -6.52
N ALA A 29 10.45 -3.52 -6.97
CA ALA A 29 10.31 -3.95 -8.35
C ALA A 29 8.84 -4.09 -8.78
N LEU A 30 8.01 -4.75 -7.97
CA LEU A 30 6.58 -4.89 -8.25
C LEU A 30 5.89 -3.53 -8.33
N TYR A 31 6.16 -2.64 -7.38
CA TYR A 31 5.59 -1.29 -7.40
C TYR A 31 5.98 -0.53 -8.66
N THR A 32 7.27 -0.53 -9.02
CA THR A 32 7.78 0.13 -10.24
C THR A 32 7.14 -0.43 -11.51
N ILE A 33 6.99 -1.77 -11.62
CA ILE A 33 6.31 -2.40 -12.75
C ILE A 33 4.85 -1.91 -12.86
N PHE A 34 4.11 -1.93 -11.75
CA PHE A 34 2.72 -1.47 -11.73
C PHE A 34 2.62 0.03 -12.02
N PHE A 35 3.60 0.80 -11.59
CA PHE A 35 3.70 2.23 -11.91
C PHE A 35 3.82 2.44 -13.43
N PHE A 36 4.75 1.76 -14.09
CA PHE A 36 4.89 1.85 -15.56
C PHE A 36 3.68 1.34 -16.32
N LEU A 37 3.05 0.26 -15.86
CA LEU A 37 1.79 -0.21 -16.45
C LEU A 37 0.68 0.83 -16.35
N SER A 38 0.59 1.54 -15.24
CA SER A 38 -0.36 2.63 -15.07
C SER A 38 -0.08 3.78 -16.01
N TYR A 39 1.19 4.14 -16.16
CA TYR A 39 1.62 5.23 -17.03
C TYR A 39 1.38 4.93 -18.50
N SER A 40 1.34 3.66 -18.90
CA SER A 40 0.99 3.24 -20.26
C SER A 40 -0.50 3.46 -20.60
N ILE A 41 -1.34 3.71 -19.58
CA ILE A 41 -2.79 3.94 -19.70
C ILE A 41 -3.09 5.38 -19.25
N THR A 42 -2.40 6.35 -19.84
CA THR A 42 -2.58 7.76 -19.48
C THR A 42 -3.30 8.53 -20.57
N LEU A 43 -4.08 9.52 -20.17
CA LEU A 43 -4.45 10.65 -21.03
C LEU A 43 -3.29 11.66 -21.03
N PRO A 44 -3.17 12.54 -22.04
CA PRO A 44 -2.12 13.55 -22.05
C PRO A 44 -2.08 14.31 -20.70
N ASN A 45 -0.93 14.24 -20.02
CA ASN A 45 -0.65 14.87 -18.73
C ASN A 45 -1.41 14.32 -17.51
N PHE A 46 -2.05 13.13 -17.60
CA PHE A 46 -2.86 12.66 -16.50
C PHE A 46 -3.06 11.14 -16.46
N THR A 47 -2.71 10.50 -15.32
CA THR A 47 -2.90 9.07 -15.09
C THR A 47 -4.24 8.81 -14.41
N LEU A 48 -5.24 8.35 -15.19
CA LEU A 48 -6.57 7.99 -14.64
C LEU A 48 -6.52 6.72 -13.81
N LEU A 49 -5.81 5.71 -14.27
CA LEU A 49 -5.73 4.39 -13.66
C LEU A 49 -4.39 4.24 -12.94
N TYR A 50 -4.41 4.16 -11.61
CA TYR A 50 -3.20 4.03 -10.79
C TYR A 50 -3.13 2.67 -10.10
N LEU A 51 -2.60 1.67 -10.81
CA LEU A 51 -2.50 0.28 -10.34
C LEU A 51 -1.67 0.09 -9.05
N PRO A 52 -0.58 0.86 -8.79
CA PRO A 52 0.21 0.69 -7.57
C PRO A 52 -0.58 0.83 -6.27
N ILE A 53 -1.74 1.51 -6.31
CA ILE A 53 -2.58 1.70 -5.13
C ILE A 53 -3.08 0.38 -4.54
N VAL A 54 -3.26 -0.65 -5.37
CA VAL A 54 -3.62 -2.00 -4.91
C VAL A 54 -2.51 -2.60 -4.07
N LEU A 55 -1.26 -2.43 -4.50
CA LEU A 55 -0.09 -2.93 -3.76
C LEU A 55 0.08 -2.21 -2.43
N LEU A 56 -0.17 -0.92 -2.41
CA LEU A 56 -0.13 -0.12 -1.19
C LEU A 56 -1.19 -0.55 -0.17
N GLY A 57 -2.34 -1.02 -0.62
CA GLY A 57 -3.38 -1.59 0.25
C GLY A 57 -3.00 -2.93 0.89
N VAL A 58 -2.15 -3.74 0.26
CA VAL A 58 -1.83 -5.10 0.70
C VAL A 58 -0.41 -5.27 1.24
N PHE A 59 0.57 -4.54 0.74
CA PHE A 59 1.99 -4.67 1.14
C PHE A 59 2.25 -4.50 2.64
N PRO A 60 1.60 -3.53 3.33
CA PRO A 60 1.79 -3.39 4.77
C PRO A 60 1.37 -4.64 5.54
N MET A 61 0.28 -5.27 5.12
CA MET A 61 -0.22 -6.50 5.76
C MET A 61 0.69 -7.70 5.44
N TRP A 62 1.22 -7.78 4.24
CA TRP A 62 2.07 -8.89 3.82
C TRP A 62 3.48 -8.77 4.39
N PHE A 63 4.10 -7.62 4.25
CA PHE A 63 5.53 -7.42 4.46
C PHE A 63 5.85 -6.39 5.57
N GLY A 64 4.83 -5.81 6.19
CA GLY A 64 5.02 -4.79 7.22
C GLY A 64 5.75 -3.55 6.69
N VAL A 65 6.60 -2.98 7.52
CA VAL A 65 7.44 -1.82 7.18
C VAL A 65 8.32 -2.08 5.96
N SER A 66 8.83 -3.31 5.78
CA SER A 66 9.67 -3.64 4.62
C SER A 66 8.92 -3.51 3.29
N GLY A 67 7.62 -3.87 3.27
CA GLY A 67 6.77 -3.67 2.10
C GLY A 67 6.53 -2.21 1.76
N LEU A 68 6.30 -1.38 2.79
CA LEU A 68 6.13 0.07 2.61
C LEU A 68 7.40 0.76 2.13
N VAL A 69 8.56 0.41 2.72
CA VAL A 69 9.86 0.93 2.27
C VAL A 69 10.14 0.53 0.82
N GLY A 70 9.83 -0.73 0.45
CA GLY A 70 9.95 -1.17 -0.93
C GLY A 70 9.02 -0.39 -1.87
N ALA A 71 7.76 -0.18 -1.50
CA ALA A 71 6.82 0.63 -2.28
C ALA A 71 7.29 2.09 -2.44
N MET A 72 7.85 2.69 -1.37
CA MET A 72 8.43 4.04 -1.41
C MET A 72 9.60 4.12 -2.40
N ILE A 73 10.52 3.16 -2.34
CA ILE A 73 11.66 3.10 -3.28
C ILE A 73 11.14 2.89 -4.72
N GLY A 74 10.17 1.98 -4.92
CA GLY A 74 9.60 1.72 -6.23
C GLY A 74 8.85 2.92 -6.81
N GLY A 75 8.13 3.67 -5.97
CA GLY A 75 7.48 4.92 -6.35
C GLY A 75 8.49 6.00 -6.74
N PHE A 76 9.55 6.17 -5.95
CA PHE A 76 10.63 7.10 -6.28
C PHE A 76 11.33 6.73 -7.59
N VAL A 77 11.66 5.44 -7.80
CA VAL A 77 12.28 4.96 -9.04
C VAL A 77 11.35 5.19 -10.23
N GLY A 78 10.08 4.80 -10.12
CA GLY A 78 9.09 4.99 -11.18
C GLY A 78 8.90 6.47 -11.53
N GLY A 79 8.70 7.33 -10.53
CA GLY A 79 8.56 8.77 -10.71
C GLY A 79 9.81 9.42 -11.31
N ALA A 80 11.00 9.01 -10.89
CA ALA A 80 12.27 9.51 -11.43
C ALA A 80 12.44 9.25 -12.93
N PHE A 81 11.95 8.11 -13.43
CA PHE A 81 11.97 7.79 -14.86
C PHE A 81 10.96 8.59 -15.68
N VAL A 82 9.86 8.97 -15.08
CA VAL A 82 8.74 9.60 -15.80
C VAL A 82 8.77 11.13 -15.68
N GLU A 83 8.99 11.61 -14.45
CA GLU A 83 8.94 13.04 -14.11
C GLU A 83 10.33 13.67 -13.95
N GLY A 84 11.38 12.85 -13.99
CA GLY A 84 12.74 13.25 -13.71
C GLY A 84 13.07 13.19 -12.22
N LEU A 85 14.39 13.21 -11.92
CA LEU A 85 14.90 13.25 -10.54
C LEU A 85 14.64 14.64 -9.95
N GLY A 86 13.52 14.77 -9.24
CA GLY A 86 13.13 16.01 -8.59
C GLY A 86 12.79 15.83 -7.12
N PHE A 87 12.84 16.94 -6.36
CA PHE A 87 12.43 16.98 -4.96
C PHE A 87 10.98 16.49 -4.78
N LEU A 88 10.12 16.75 -5.75
CA LEU A 88 8.70 16.36 -5.73
C LEU A 88 8.51 14.84 -5.63
N GLY A 89 9.24 14.04 -6.42
CA GLY A 89 9.13 12.58 -6.38
C GLY A 89 9.55 11.99 -5.03
N VAL A 90 10.58 12.57 -4.39
CA VAL A 90 10.97 12.17 -3.03
C VAL A 90 9.87 12.51 -2.03
N PHE A 91 9.34 13.72 -2.09
CA PHE A 91 8.31 14.20 -1.18
C PHE A 91 7.01 13.40 -1.33
N GLU A 92 6.60 13.11 -2.56
CA GLU A 92 5.44 12.26 -2.87
C GLU A 92 5.59 10.85 -2.27
N SER A 93 6.75 10.24 -2.45
CA SER A 93 7.05 8.91 -1.91
C SER A 93 6.98 8.88 -0.39
N VAL A 94 7.45 9.93 0.29
CA VAL A 94 7.39 10.04 1.76
C VAL A 94 5.96 10.23 2.24
N VAL A 95 5.18 11.08 1.59
CA VAL A 95 3.78 11.31 1.99
C VAL A 95 2.93 10.07 1.72
N ALA A 96 3.14 9.40 0.58
CA ALA A 96 2.50 8.11 0.31
C ALA A 96 2.83 7.09 1.41
N PHE A 97 4.10 6.99 1.82
CA PHE A 97 4.50 6.12 2.94
C PHE A 97 3.72 6.43 4.22
N ILE A 98 3.57 7.70 4.58
CA ILE A 98 2.83 8.12 5.78
C ILE A 98 1.35 7.74 5.68
N ILE A 99 0.70 8.03 4.56
CA ILE A 99 -0.72 7.71 4.33
C ILE A 99 -0.95 6.20 4.49
N TYR A 100 -0.08 5.37 3.90
CA TYR A 100 -0.24 3.92 3.97
C TYR A 100 0.18 3.31 5.31
N MET A 101 1.07 3.94 6.05
CA MET A 101 1.33 3.60 7.47
C MET A 101 0.08 3.83 8.31
N ILE A 102 -0.61 4.96 8.15
CA ILE A 102 -1.86 5.28 8.84
C ILE A 102 -2.94 4.27 8.43
N ASN A 103 -3.08 3.99 7.13
CA ASN A 103 -3.99 2.99 6.61
C ASN A 103 -3.76 1.63 7.29
N TRP A 104 -2.52 1.14 7.30
CA TRP A 104 -2.18 -0.13 7.94
C TRP A 104 -2.53 -0.17 9.44
N ALA A 105 -2.33 0.95 10.14
CA ALA A 105 -2.68 1.06 11.55
C ALA A 105 -4.19 0.96 11.80
N LEU A 106 -5.01 1.41 10.84
CA LEU A 106 -6.47 1.40 10.92
C LEU A 106 -7.11 0.08 10.44
N ILE A 107 -6.39 -0.78 9.70
CA ILE A 107 -6.93 -2.05 9.23
C ILE A 107 -7.28 -2.97 10.41
N PRO A 108 -8.54 -3.44 10.52
CA PRO A 108 -8.96 -4.32 11.59
C PRO A 108 -8.23 -5.66 11.57
N LYS A 109 -8.05 -6.28 12.76
CA LYS A 109 -7.51 -7.64 12.85
C LYS A 109 -8.35 -8.60 12.04
N LYS A 110 -7.70 -9.44 11.20
CA LYS A 110 -8.35 -10.47 10.37
C LYS A 110 -9.46 -9.92 9.46
N ALA A 111 -9.34 -8.68 8.99
CA ALA A 111 -10.40 -7.95 8.28
C ALA A 111 -11.03 -8.69 7.10
N ALA A 112 -10.27 -9.49 6.36
CA ALA A 112 -10.77 -10.25 5.20
C ALA A 112 -10.73 -11.77 5.39
N GLU A 113 -10.38 -12.27 6.60
CA GLU A 113 -10.02 -13.68 6.78
C GLU A 113 -11.01 -14.47 7.63
N ASP A 114 -11.72 -13.82 8.57
CA ASP A 114 -12.58 -14.51 9.54
C ASP A 114 -14.07 -14.52 9.18
N GLY A 115 -14.44 -14.02 8.00
CA GLY A 115 -15.81 -13.95 7.53
C GLY A 115 -16.70 -12.93 8.25
N SER A 116 -16.16 -12.13 9.17
CA SER A 116 -16.91 -11.08 9.86
C SER A 116 -17.27 -9.95 8.92
N LYS A 117 -18.58 -9.78 8.66
CA LYS A 117 -19.10 -8.71 7.79
C LYS A 117 -18.68 -7.31 8.27
N LEU A 118 -18.68 -7.07 9.59
CA LEU A 118 -18.31 -5.79 10.16
C LEU A 118 -16.83 -5.45 9.91
N ARG A 119 -15.93 -6.42 10.10
CA ARG A 119 -14.50 -6.22 9.87
C ARG A 119 -14.20 -6.07 8.38
N PHE A 120 -14.89 -6.81 7.54
CA PHE A 120 -14.80 -6.64 6.10
C PHE A 120 -15.25 -5.25 5.67
N PHE A 121 -16.39 -4.79 6.16
CA PHE A 121 -16.88 -3.43 5.89
C PHE A 121 -15.89 -2.36 6.38
N ALA A 122 -15.34 -2.50 7.58
CA ALA A 122 -14.31 -1.60 8.09
C ALA A 122 -13.05 -1.57 7.20
N LEU A 123 -12.63 -2.72 6.66
CA LEU A 123 -11.53 -2.77 5.68
C LEU A 123 -11.87 -1.95 4.43
N LEU A 124 -13.06 -2.10 3.87
CA LEU A 124 -13.49 -1.35 2.70
C LEU A 124 -13.51 0.16 2.95
N VAL A 125 -14.00 0.57 4.12
CA VAL A 125 -14.00 1.99 4.53
C VAL A 125 -12.57 2.53 4.62
N VAL A 126 -11.65 1.81 5.27
CA VAL A 126 -10.25 2.22 5.40
C VAL A 126 -9.59 2.33 4.03
N LEU A 127 -9.80 1.37 3.12
CA LEU A 127 -9.27 1.42 1.76
C LEU A 127 -9.81 2.62 0.97
N THR A 128 -11.11 2.90 1.11
CA THR A 128 -11.75 4.06 0.45
C THR A 128 -11.18 5.38 0.95
N LEU A 129 -11.03 5.54 2.26
CA LEU A 129 -10.46 6.75 2.86
C LEU A 129 -9.00 6.94 2.45
N SER A 130 -8.23 5.87 2.36
CA SER A 130 -6.83 5.91 1.92
C SER A 130 -6.69 6.30 0.45
N LEU A 131 -7.58 5.76 -0.40
CA LEU A 131 -7.65 6.15 -1.80
C LEU A 131 -8.00 7.63 -1.95
N LEU A 132 -8.99 8.10 -1.20
CA LEU A 132 -9.40 9.50 -1.22
C LEU A 132 -8.26 10.43 -0.75
N ALA A 133 -7.60 10.08 0.35
CA ALA A 133 -6.47 10.85 0.87
C ALA A 133 -5.30 10.90 -0.12
N GLY A 134 -4.94 9.76 -0.71
CA GLY A 134 -3.86 9.67 -1.70
C GLY A 134 -4.18 10.47 -2.97
N THR A 135 -5.39 10.32 -3.51
CA THR A 135 -5.82 11.05 -4.71
C THR A 135 -5.87 12.57 -4.45
N SER A 136 -6.44 12.98 -3.31
CA SER A 136 -6.51 14.40 -2.94
C SER A 136 -5.13 15.01 -2.73
N TYR A 137 -4.21 14.25 -2.14
CA TYR A 137 -2.82 14.70 -1.96
C TYR A 137 -2.12 14.93 -3.29
N ILE A 138 -2.19 13.99 -4.22
CA ILE A 138 -1.57 14.13 -5.55
C ILE A 138 -2.10 15.37 -6.26
N LEU A 139 -3.42 15.59 -6.24
CA LEU A 139 -4.01 16.75 -6.88
C LEU A 139 -3.63 18.08 -6.21
N TRP A 140 -3.57 18.10 -4.88
CA TRP A 140 -3.07 19.25 -4.14
C TRP A 140 -1.63 19.58 -4.52
N GLN A 141 -0.76 18.55 -4.62
CA GLN A 141 0.63 18.71 -5.03
C GLN A 141 0.74 19.37 -6.41
N TYR A 142 0.01 18.86 -7.41
CA TYR A 142 0.03 19.42 -8.77
C TYR A 142 -0.57 20.82 -8.88
N THR A 143 -1.42 21.21 -7.95
CA THR A 143 -2.03 22.54 -7.92
C THR A 143 -1.10 23.59 -7.31
N ILE A 144 -0.40 23.24 -6.21
CA ILE A 144 0.38 24.22 -5.43
C ILE A 144 1.81 24.33 -5.90
N VAL A 145 2.49 23.22 -6.17
CA VAL A 145 3.93 23.26 -6.44
C VAL A 145 4.26 23.56 -7.89
N PRO A 146 3.82 22.77 -8.88
CA PRO A 146 4.10 23.07 -10.29
C PRO A 146 3.11 24.04 -10.93
N GLN A 147 2.02 24.40 -10.24
CA GLN A 147 0.92 25.21 -10.75
C GLN A 147 0.37 24.71 -12.11
N LEU A 148 0.39 23.39 -12.30
CA LEU A 148 -0.05 22.75 -13.54
C LEU A 148 -1.57 22.82 -13.72
N PHE A 149 -2.31 22.86 -12.59
CA PHE A 149 -3.76 22.89 -12.59
C PHE A 149 -4.29 23.99 -11.67
N THR A 150 -5.40 24.60 -12.09
CA THR A 150 -6.21 25.41 -11.19
C THR A 150 -6.96 24.50 -10.21
N ALA A 151 -7.40 25.02 -9.07
CA ALA A 151 -8.17 24.26 -8.08
C ALA A 151 -9.43 23.63 -8.69
N SER A 152 -10.10 24.30 -9.60
CA SER A 152 -11.27 23.78 -10.31
C SER A 152 -10.91 22.63 -11.23
N GLN A 153 -9.82 22.72 -11.99
CA GLN A 153 -9.33 21.63 -12.83
C GLN A 153 -8.91 20.43 -12.00
N ALA A 154 -8.24 20.65 -10.86
CA ALA A 154 -7.88 19.59 -9.93
C ALA A 154 -9.12 18.81 -9.43
N LEU A 155 -10.20 19.49 -9.07
CA LEU A 155 -11.45 18.85 -8.68
C LEU A 155 -12.09 18.03 -9.81
N VAL A 156 -12.10 18.55 -11.03
CA VAL A 156 -12.64 17.83 -12.21
C VAL A 156 -11.86 16.55 -12.48
N ILE A 157 -10.57 16.52 -12.17
CA ILE A 157 -9.71 15.36 -12.35
C ILE A 157 -9.86 14.38 -11.17
N LEU A 158 -10.02 14.89 -9.95
CA LEU A 158 -10.13 14.10 -8.73
C LEU A 158 -11.27 13.06 -8.81
N PHE A 159 -12.44 13.49 -9.22
CA PHE A 159 -13.61 12.60 -9.25
C PHE A 159 -13.42 11.39 -10.18
N PRO A 160 -13.07 11.54 -11.47
CA PRO A 160 -12.83 10.39 -12.34
C PRO A 160 -11.72 9.49 -11.82
N THR A 161 -10.60 10.05 -11.35
CA THR A 161 -9.49 9.25 -10.81
C THR A 161 -9.93 8.44 -9.61
N PHE A 162 -10.63 9.07 -8.68
CA PHE A 162 -11.14 8.37 -7.50
C PHE A 162 -12.12 7.25 -7.90
N PHE A 163 -13.12 7.54 -8.73
CA PHE A 163 -14.16 6.57 -9.08
C PHE A 163 -13.66 5.44 -9.99
N ILE A 164 -12.64 5.65 -10.81
CA ILE A 164 -12.02 4.59 -11.62
C ILE A 164 -11.19 3.65 -10.74
N ASN A 165 -10.43 4.19 -9.79
CA ASN A 165 -9.57 3.38 -8.92
C ASN A 165 -10.33 2.71 -7.75
N LEU A 166 -11.46 3.27 -7.31
CA LEU A 166 -12.24 2.77 -6.19
C LEU A 166 -12.69 1.31 -6.37
N PRO A 167 -13.38 0.90 -7.46
CA PRO A 167 -13.75 -0.50 -7.63
C PRO A 167 -12.54 -1.42 -7.70
N ILE A 168 -11.45 -0.99 -8.34
CA ILE A 168 -10.23 -1.80 -8.44
C ILE A 168 -9.68 -2.10 -7.05
N VAL A 169 -9.55 -1.10 -6.19
CA VAL A 169 -9.06 -1.28 -4.82
C VAL A 169 -10.02 -2.14 -4.00
N LEU A 170 -11.33 -1.84 -4.04
CA LEU A 170 -12.34 -2.53 -3.23
C LEU A 170 -12.54 -4.00 -3.61
N PHE A 171 -12.33 -4.37 -4.87
CA PHE A 171 -12.43 -5.77 -5.29
C PHE A 171 -11.08 -6.48 -5.20
N THR A 172 -10.01 -5.87 -5.67
CA THR A 172 -8.72 -6.54 -5.81
C THR A 172 -8.03 -6.73 -4.45
N CYS A 173 -8.00 -5.72 -3.56
CA CYS A 173 -7.34 -5.86 -2.27
C CYS A 173 -7.93 -6.98 -1.39
N PRO A 174 -9.25 -7.09 -1.17
CA PRO A 174 -9.81 -8.20 -0.40
C PRO A 174 -9.55 -9.57 -1.03
N ILE A 175 -9.63 -9.68 -2.36
CA ILE A 175 -9.32 -10.92 -3.08
C ILE A 175 -7.85 -11.30 -2.84
N LEU A 176 -6.92 -10.38 -3.02
CA LEU A 176 -5.49 -10.63 -2.79
C LEU A 176 -5.21 -10.99 -1.34
N ILE A 177 -5.81 -10.30 -0.37
CA ILE A 177 -5.67 -10.64 1.04
C ILE A 177 -6.17 -12.07 1.29
N LYS A 178 -7.34 -12.43 0.80
CA LYS A 178 -7.94 -13.75 1.01
C LYS A 178 -7.15 -14.88 0.32
N THR A 179 -6.62 -14.65 -0.86
CA THR A 179 -5.97 -15.69 -1.68
C THR A 179 -4.47 -15.83 -1.40
N ILE A 180 -3.76 -14.72 -1.20
CA ILE A 180 -2.31 -14.71 -1.09
C ILE A 180 -1.84 -14.74 0.36
N SER A 181 -2.54 -14.08 1.30
CA SER A 181 -2.11 -14.02 2.70
C SER A 181 -1.93 -15.40 3.36
N PRO A 182 -2.77 -16.43 3.09
CA PRO A 182 -2.53 -17.77 3.65
C PRO A 182 -1.20 -18.37 3.19
N LYS A 183 -0.84 -18.20 1.91
CA LYS A 183 0.45 -18.67 1.35
C LYS A 183 1.63 -17.93 1.96
N LEU A 184 1.53 -16.60 2.10
CA LEU A 184 2.58 -15.80 2.72
C LEU A 184 2.80 -16.16 4.20
N ARG A 185 1.74 -16.57 4.89
CA ARG A 185 1.83 -17.10 6.26
C ARG A 185 2.63 -18.40 6.32
N THR A 186 2.39 -19.34 5.40
CA THR A 186 3.17 -20.60 5.36
C THR A 186 4.64 -20.35 5.07
N TRP A 187 4.97 -19.31 4.30
CA TRP A 187 6.35 -18.91 4.01
C TRP A 187 6.98 -18.02 5.09
N GLY A 188 6.23 -17.69 6.14
CA GLY A 188 6.70 -16.79 7.21
C GLY A 188 7.00 -15.36 6.73
N LEU A 189 6.30 -14.91 5.69
CA LEU A 189 6.44 -13.56 5.10
C LEU A 189 5.34 -12.61 5.56
N TYR A 190 4.24 -13.12 6.09
CA TYR A 190 3.08 -12.34 6.47
C TYR A 190 3.29 -11.58 7.79
N SER A 191 3.11 -10.28 7.76
CA SER A 191 3.29 -9.40 8.93
C SER A 191 1.99 -9.17 9.73
N GLY A 192 0.84 -9.38 9.11
CA GLY A 192 -0.45 -9.11 9.74
C GLY A 192 -0.82 -7.63 9.79
N ASN A 193 -1.80 -7.27 10.60
CA ASN A 193 -2.13 -5.88 10.84
C ASN A 193 -1.10 -5.22 11.77
N PHE A 194 -1.13 -3.89 11.87
CA PHE A 194 -0.15 -3.14 12.64
C PHE A 194 -0.11 -3.54 14.13
N ALA A 195 -1.27 -3.84 14.74
CA ALA A 195 -1.33 -4.26 16.13
C ALA A 195 -0.73 -5.65 16.35
N GLU A 196 -0.92 -6.58 15.41
CA GLU A 196 -0.28 -7.90 15.43
C GLU A 196 1.25 -7.78 15.26
N TRP A 197 1.68 -6.97 14.30
CA TRP A 197 3.10 -6.72 14.05
C TRP A 197 3.79 -6.05 15.25
N ARG A 198 3.12 -5.10 15.93
CA ARG A 198 3.66 -4.42 17.11
C ARG A 198 3.78 -5.37 18.31
N SER A 199 2.76 -6.19 18.58
CA SER A 199 2.77 -7.10 19.72
C SER A 199 3.91 -8.12 19.63
N CYS A 200 4.29 -8.54 18.44
CA CYS A 200 5.40 -9.46 18.25
C CYS A 200 6.80 -8.85 18.44
N LYS A 201 6.90 -7.52 18.39
CA LYS A 201 8.17 -6.81 18.66
C LYS A 201 8.39 -6.54 20.15
N THR A 202 7.33 -6.49 20.93
CA THR A 202 7.37 -6.09 22.35
C THR A 202 7.48 -7.26 23.31
N GLU A 203 7.32 -8.50 22.85
CA GLU A 203 7.61 -9.66 23.70
C GLU A 203 9.14 -9.82 23.81
N PRO A 204 9.74 -9.66 25.02
CA PRO A 204 11.15 -9.97 25.24
C PRO A 204 11.38 -11.47 25.04
N ILE A 205 12.52 -11.80 24.46
CA ILE A 205 13.02 -13.17 24.26
C ILE A 205 13.37 -13.78 25.62
#